data_6a10d61cc0bb6663128d0e0f55310af9
#
_entry.id   6a10d61cc0bb6663128d0e0f55310af9
#
_cell.length_a   1.000
_cell.length_b   1.000
_cell.length_c   1.000
_cell.angle_alpha   90.00
_cell.angle_beta   90.00
_cell.angle_gamma   90.00
#
_symmetry.space_group_name_H-M   'P 1'
#
loop_
_entity.id
_entity.type
_entity.pdbx_description
1 polymer ?
#
loop_
_entity_poly.entity_id
_entity_poly.type
_entity_poly.pdbx_seq_one_letter_code
_entity_poly.pdbx_strand_id
1 'polypeptide(L)'
;MKDIIVQPNITIRQAMKTLNTSGRKCLVIADGKNKLLGTLSDGDLRKAILKGAGVGDFIHDYYQKKPTVLVEGQYRLGEAKKLFTNYKFDLIPVVDDEGKLSDILLWERIFKNANSKLNKKL
;
A
#
# COMPACT_ATOMS: atom_id res chain seq x y z
N MET A 1 3.86 -0.18 -10.65
CA MET A 1 4.10 0.05 -9.20
C MET A 1 4.26 1.51 -8.85
N LYS A 2 4.94 2.30 -9.71
CA LYS A 2 5.11 3.74 -9.47
C LYS A 2 3.78 4.51 -9.45
N ASP A 3 2.77 3.99 -10.12
CA ASP A 3 1.45 4.61 -10.22
C ASP A 3 0.67 4.63 -8.89
N ILE A 4 1.10 3.86 -7.90
CA ILE A 4 0.47 3.82 -6.58
C ILE A 4 1.31 4.49 -5.49
N ILE A 5 2.48 5.02 -5.83
CA ILE A 5 3.33 5.76 -4.91
C ILE A 5 3.01 7.26 -5.08
N VAL A 6 2.58 7.89 -3.99
CA VAL A 6 2.19 9.30 -4.01
C VAL A 6 2.96 10.08 -2.95
N GLN A 7 3.04 11.39 -3.14
CA GLN A 7 3.64 12.30 -2.17
C GLN A 7 2.62 12.68 -1.08
N PRO A 8 3.07 13.11 0.08
CA PRO A 8 2.16 13.42 1.20
C PRO A 8 1.35 14.70 1.02
N ASN A 9 1.69 15.54 0.07
CA ASN A 9 1.05 16.84 -0.15
C ASN A 9 -0.04 16.84 -1.21
N ILE A 10 -0.66 15.70 -1.46
CA ILE A 10 -1.79 15.61 -2.39
C ILE A 10 -3.12 15.74 -1.65
N THR A 11 -4.17 16.07 -2.40
CA THR A 11 -5.52 16.16 -1.87
C THR A 11 -6.22 14.81 -1.88
N ILE A 12 -7.32 14.73 -1.13
CA ILE A 12 -8.20 13.53 -1.14
C ILE A 12 -8.67 13.25 -2.57
N ARG A 13 -9.05 14.29 -3.32
CA ARG A 13 -9.46 14.12 -4.73
C ARG A 13 -8.38 13.47 -5.56
N GLN A 14 -7.13 13.95 -5.44
CA GLN A 14 -6.00 13.38 -6.17
C GLN A 14 -5.73 11.93 -5.79
N ALA A 15 -5.84 11.60 -4.49
CA ALA A 15 -5.69 10.23 -4.02
C ALA A 15 -6.78 9.32 -4.59
N MET A 16 -8.03 9.79 -4.59
CA MET A 16 -9.15 9.04 -5.16
C MET A 16 -8.97 8.79 -6.65
N LYS A 17 -8.51 9.80 -7.39
CA LYS A 17 -8.22 9.65 -8.82
C LYS A 17 -7.12 8.60 -9.06
N THR A 18 -6.07 8.64 -8.25
CA THR A 18 -4.97 7.69 -8.36
C THR A 18 -5.44 6.26 -8.10
N LEU A 19 -6.25 6.05 -7.06
CA LEU A 19 -6.85 4.75 -6.79
C LEU A 19 -7.71 4.27 -7.95
N ASN A 20 -8.56 5.16 -8.47
CA ASN A 20 -9.44 4.83 -9.59
C ASN A 20 -8.65 4.46 -10.85
N THR A 21 -7.63 5.24 -11.19
CA THR A 21 -6.81 5.01 -12.39
C THR A 21 -5.97 3.75 -12.28
N SER A 22 -5.41 3.49 -11.09
CA SER A 22 -4.55 2.32 -10.87
C SER A 22 -5.32 1.02 -10.68
N GLY A 23 -6.60 1.10 -10.33
CA GLY A 23 -7.39 -0.06 -9.96
C GLY A 23 -6.99 -0.69 -8.63
N ARG A 24 -6.16 0.01 -7.84
CA ARG A 24 -5.70 -0.47 -6.54
C ARG A 24 -6.62 0.03 -5.43
N LYS A 25 -6.53 -0.62 -4.27
CA LYS A 25 -7.32 -0.25 -3.08
C LYS A 25 -6.48 0.45 -2.03
N CYS A 26 -5.20 0.62 -2.27
CA CYS A 26 -4.27 1.23 -1.33
C CYS A 26 -3.15 1.94 -2.07
N LEU A 27 -2.75 3.10 -1.57
CA LEU A 27 -1.62 3.88 -2.06
C LEU A 27 -0.48 3.83 -1.04
N VAL A 28 0.73 3.98 -1.52
CA VAL A 28 1.93 4.08 -0.69
C VAL A 28 2.38 5.54 -0.71
N ILE A 29 2.63 6.10 0.46
CA ILE A 29 3.03 7.50 0.59
C ILE A 29 4.51 7.54 0.91
N ALA A 30 5.28 8.20 0.05
CA ALA A 30 6.72 8.38 0.21
C ALA A 30 7.09 9.83 -0.04
N ASP A 31 8.17 10.28 0.60
CA ASP A 31 8.68 11.64 0.39
C ASP A 31 9.60 11.72 -0.83
N GLY A 32 10.15 12.91 -1.10
CA GLY A 32 11.03 13.13 -2.23
C GLY A 32 12.36 12.38 -2.17
N LYS A 33 12.69 11.81 -1.03
CA LYS A 33 13.89 10.96 -0.83
C LYS A 33 13.52 9.48 -0.79
N ASN A 34 12.32 9.14 -1.21
CA ASN A 34 11.80 7.77 -1.25
C ASN A 34 11.64 7.12 0.13
N LYS A 35 11.58 7.93 1.18
CA LYS A 35 11.32 7.42 2.52
C LYS A 35 9.82 7.11 2.66
N LEU A 36 9.51 5.91 3.17
CA LEU A 36 8.12 5.52 3.40
C LEU A 36 7.53 6.36 4.53
N LEU A 37 6.42 7.03 4.26
CA LEU A 37 5.69 7.81 5.26
C LEU A 37 4.43 7.11 5.75
N GLY A 38 3.82 6.29 4.92
CA GLY A 38 2.62 5.58 5.31
C GLY A 38 1.88 4.95 4.14
N THR A 39 0.64 4.53 4.41
CA THR A 39 -0.26 3.97 3.41
C THR A 39 -1.63 4.61 3.53
N LEU A 40 -2.36 4.65 2.43
CA LEU A 40 -3.70 5.24 2.39
C LEU A 40 -4.61 4.35 1.57
N SER A 41 -5.55 3.70 2.27
CA SER A 41 -6.51 2.82 1.62
C SER A 41 -7.78 3.58 1.22
N ASP A 42 -8.59 2.97 0.35
CA ASP A 42 -9.91 3.50 0.03
C ASP A 42 -10.80 3.55 1.28
N GLY A 43 -10.63 2.61 2.21
CA GLY A 43 -11.31 2.63 3.50
C GLY A 43 -10.91 3.82 4.37
N ASP A 44 -9.63 4.17 4.38
CA ASP A 44 -9.14 5.36 5.10
C ASP A 44 -9.77 6.64 4.54
N LEU A 45 -9.87 6.74 3.22
CA LEU A 45 -10.50 7.88 2.56
C LEU A 45 -11.99 7.96 2.87
N ARG A 46 -12.67 6.82 2.86
CA ARG A 46 -14.09 6.74 3.19
C ARG A 46 -14.33 7.21 4.62
N LYS A 47 -13.50 6.77 5.57
CA LYS A 47 -13.57 7.21 6.97
C LYS A 47 -13.33 8.71 7.11
N ALA A 48 -12.36 9.24 6.36
CA ALA A 48 -12.07 10.69 6.37
C ALA A 48 -13.29 11.49 5.94
N ILE A 49 -13.93 11.09 4.84
CA ILE A 49 -15.12 11.76 4.32
C ILE A 49 -16.28 11.67 5.32
N LEU A 50 -16.48 10.51 5.92
CA LEU A 50 -17.53 10.32 6.93
C LEU A 50 -17.30 11.21 8.17
N LYS A 51 -16.05 11.55 8.47
CA LYS A 51 -15.71 12.46 9.58
C LYS A 51 -15.78 13.93 9.19
N GLY A 52 -16.16 14.23 7.94
CA GLY A 52 -16.35 15.60 7.49
C GLY A 52 -15.25 16.16 6.61
N ALA A 53 -14.27 15.37 6.20
CA ALA A 53 -13.23 15.81 5.28
C ALA A 53 -13.82 16.11 3.91
N GLY A 54 -13.37 17.22 3.30
CA GLY A 54 -13.73 17.55 1.93
C GLY A 54 -12.69 17.01 0.94
N VAL A 55 -13.09 16.86 -0.32
CA VAL A 55 -12.21 16.31 -1.37
C VAL A 55 -11.02 17.22 -1.67
N GLY A 56 -11.11 18.51 -1.32
CA GLY A 56 -10.01 19.47 -1.45
C GLY A 56 -9.04 19.46 -0.29
N ASP A 57 -9.33 18.74 0.79
CA ASP A 57 -8.43 18.63 1.94
C ASP A 57 -7.23 17.77 1.58
N PHE A 58 -6.10 18.03 2.24
CA PHE A 58 -4.89 17.23 2.04
C PHE A 58 -4.96 15.92 2.81
N ILE A 59 -4.27 14.88 2.33
CA ILE A 59 -4.30 13.55 2.94
C ILE A 59 -3.51 13.44 4.24
N HIS A 60 -2.77 14.48 4.62
CA HIS A 60 -1.81 14.45 5.71
C HIS A 60 -2.36 13.86 7.02
N ASP A 61 -3.59 14.21 7.39
CA ASP A 61 -4.18 13.77 8.66
C ASP A 61 -4.89 12.42 8.56
N TYR A 62 -4.96 11.82 7.38
CA TYR A 62 -5.84 10.68 7.13
C TYR A 62 -5.13 9.40 6.74
N TYR A 63 -3.87 9.45 6.32
CA TYR A 63 -3.15 8.24 5.98
C TYR A 63 -2.56 7.55 7.22
N GLN A 64 -2.34 6.25 7.12
CA GLN A 64 -1.74 5.46 8.18
C GLN A 64 -0.24 5.75 8.25
N LYS A 65 0.21 6.33 9.37
CA LYS A 65 1.62 6.72 9.56
C LYS A 65 2.50 5.58 10.07
N LYS A 66 1.88 4.49 10.55
CA LYS A 66 2.58 3.29 11.01
C LYS A 66 2.00 2.05 10.33
N PRO A 67 2.14 1.93 9.00
CA PRO A 67 1.62 0.76 8.32
C PRO A 67 2.43 -0.48 8.68
N THR A 68 1.85 -1.66 8.43
CA THR A 68 2.61 -2.90 8.48
C THR A 68 3.62 -2.89 7.33
N VAL A 69 4.87 -3.12 7.65
CA VAL A 69 5.96 -3.16 6.66
C VAL A 69 6.80 -4.42 6.86
N LEU A 70 7.53 -4.80 5.82
CA LEU A 70 8.57 -5.81 5.90
C LEU A 70 9.91 -5.14 5.60
N VAL A 71 10.99 -5.70 6.15
CA VAL A 71 12.33 -5.15 5.95
C VAL A 71 13.07 -6.03 4.95
N GLU A 72 13.65 -5.40 3.94
CA GLU A 72 14.38 -6.06 2.87
C GLU A 72 15.44 -6.99 3.44
N GLY A 73 15.46 -8.23 2.94
CA GLY A 73 16.40 -9.25 3.40
C GLY A 73 16.14 -9.84 4.77
N GLN A 74 15.09 -9.40 5.48
CA GLN A 74 14.79 -9.83 6.85
C GLN A 74 13.45 -10.55 6.98
N TYR A 75 12.86 -10.99 5.86
CA TYR A 75 11.59 -11.72 5.90
C TYR A 75 11.63 -12.89 4.93
N ARG A 76 10.81 -13.89 5.19
CA ARG A 76 10.61 -15.02 4.31
C ARG A 76 9.24 -14.90 3.65
N LEU A 77 9.08 -15.53 2.49
CA LEU A 77 7.82 -15.51 1.76
C LEU A 77 6.65 -16.01 2.61
N GLY A 78 6.88 -17.02 3.47
CA GLY A 78 5.85 -17.53 4.38
C GLY A 78 5.33 -16.48 5.35
N GLU A 79 6.19 -15.59 5.83
CA GLU A 79 5.77 -14.48 6.71
C GLU A 79 4.88 -13.50 5.96
N ALA A 80 5.27 -13.13 4.73
CA ALA A 80 4.46 -12.26 3.89
C ALA A 80 3.08 -12.86 3.63
N LYS A 81 3.02 -14.14 3.31
CA LYS A 81 1.75 -14.86 3.07
C LYS A 81 0.85 -14.84 4.30
N LYS A 82 1.42 -15.05 5.49
CA LYS A 82 0.67 -15.01 6.74
C LYS A 82 0.07 -13.63 6.99
N LEU A 83 0.83 -12.56 6.72
CA LEU A 83 0.35 -11.20 6.90
C LEU A 83 -0.83 -10.91 5.97
N PHE A 84 -0.72 -11.28 4.70
CA PHE A 84 -1.83 -11.10 3.75
C PHE A 84 -3.06 -11.91 4.14
N THR A 85 -2.87 -13.14 4.60
CA THR A 85 -3.98 -14.01 4.99
C THR A 85 -4.69 -13.50 6.25
N ASN A 86 -3.92 -13.09 7.26
CA ASN A 86 -4.47 -12.73 8.56
C ASN A 86 -5.11 -11.33 8.57
N TYR A 87 -4.59 -10.39 7.79
CA TYR A 87 -4.99 -8.99 7.86
C TYR A 87 -5.66 -8.46 6.59
N LYS A 88 -5.77 -9.27 5.54
CA LYS A 88 -6.43 -8.91 4.27
C LYS A 88 -5.87 -7.64 3.64
N PHE A 89 -4.56 -7.45 3.72
CA PHE A 89 -3.90 -6.30 3.08
C PHE A 89 -4.00 -6.38 1.56
N ASP A 90 -4.17 -5.25 0.88
CA ASP A 90 -4.03 -5.15 -0.57
C ASP A 90 -2.55 -5.20 -0.96
N LEU A 91 -1.71 -4.56 -0.15
CA LEU A 91 -0.27 -4.51 -0.36
C LEU A 91 0.48 -4.40 0.98
N ILE A 92 1.77 -4.73 0.95
CA ILE A 92 2.67 -4.54 2.09
C ILE A 92 3.93 -3.86 1.55
N PRO A 93 4.26 -2.65 2.03
CA PRO A 93 5.52 -2.01 1.65
C PRO A 93 6.73 -2.76 2.24
N VAL A 94 7.80 -2.84 1.46
CA VAL A 94 9.09 -3.36 1.91
C VAL A 94 10.06 -2.19 1.96
N VAL A 95 10.72 -2.03 3.10
CA VAL A 95 11.68 -0.94 3.30
C VAL A 95 13.09 -1.50 3.54
N ASP A 96 14.09 -0.67 3.30
CA ASP A 96 15.47 -0.99 3.68
C ASP A 96 15.72 -0.61 5.14
N ASP A 97 16.96 -0.76 5.60
CA ASP A 97 17.34 -0.46 6.98
C ASP A 97 17.28 1.04 7.32
N GLU A 98 17.19 1.91 6.32
CA GLU A 98 17.01 3.35 6.51
C GLU A 98 15.56 3.80 6.42
N GLY A 99 14.63 2.88 6.23
CA GLY A 99 13.22 3.20 6.09
C GLY A 99 12.81 3.65 4.69
N LYS A 100 13.70 3.51 3.71
CA LYS A 100 13.39 3.84 2.32
C LYS A 100 12.64 2.69 1.66
N LEU A 101 11.69 3.04 0.80
CA LEU A 101 10.89 2.07 0.08
C LEU A 101 11.76 1.31 -0.92
N SER A 102 11.84 -0.01 -0.76
CA SER A 102 12.62 -0.87 -1.66
C SER A 102 11.72 -1.72 -2.56
N ASP A 103 10.51 -2.06 -2.10
CA ASP A 103 9.57 -2.86 -2.89
C ASP A 103 8.16 -2.67 -2.34
N ILE A 104 7.18 -3.14 -3.08
CA ILE A 104 5.78 -3.22 -2.66
C ILE A 104 5.30 -4.61 -3.02
N LEU A 105 4.91 -5.38 -2.00
CA LEU A 105 4.32 -6.70 -2.22
C LEU A 105 2.84 -6.53 -2.45
N LEU A 106 2.34 -7.07 -3.54
CA LEU A 106 0.93 -7.05 -3.89
C LEU A 106 0.31 -8.41 -3.58
N TRP A 107 -0.89 -8.40 -3.00
CA TRP A 107 -1.61 -9.61 -2.65
C TRP A 107 -1.69 -10.59 -3.82
N GLU A 108 -2.10 -10.13 -4.98
CA GLU A 108 -2.29 -11.01 -6.14
C GLU A 108 -0.99 -11.59 -6.69
N ARG A 109 0.14 -10.89 -6.54
CA ARG A 109 1.44 -11.42 -6.99
C ARG A 109 1.89 -12.58 -6.12
N ILE A 110 1.67 -12.47 -4.81
CA ILE A 110 2.05 -13.50 -3.84
C ILE A 110 1.23 -14.79 -4.07
N PHE A 111 -0.08 -14.66 -4.22
CA PHE A 111 -0.98 -15.81 -4.34
C PHE A 111 -1.15 -16.31 -5.77
N LYS A 112 -1.02 -15.43 -6.76
CA LYS A 112 -1.11 -15.80 -8.17
C LYS A 112 0.01 -16.77 -8.57
N ASN A 113 1.23 -16.56 -8.06
CA ASN A 113 2.35 -17.45 -8.33
C ASN A 113 2.09 -18.87 -7.80
N ALA A 114 1.47 -18.98 -6.62
CA ALA A 114 1.07 -20.26 -6.05
C ALA A 114 -0.01 -20.94 -6.91
N ASN A 115 -1.02 -20.19 -7.34
CA ASN A 115 -2.09 -20.69 -8.19
C ASN A 115 -1.58 -21.13 -9.57
N SER A 116 -0.64 -20.37 -10.16
CA SER A 116 -0.03 -20.73 -11.43
C SER A 116 0.71 -22.06 -11.35
N LYS A 117 1.41 -22.32 -10.25
CA LYS A 117 2.08 -23.59 -10.01
C LYS A 117 1.11 -24.74 -9.88
N LEU A 118 -0.02 -24.52 -9.20
CA LEU A 118 -1.08 -25.52 -9.07
C LEU A 118 -1.71 -25.83 -10.42
N ASN A 119 -2.00 -24.82 -11.20
CA ASN A 119 -2.61 -24.99 -12.53
C ASN A 119 -1.69 -25.74 -13.50
N LYS A 120 -0.40 -25.58 -13.38
CA LYS A 120 0.57 -26.31 -14.21
C LYS A 120 0.65 -27.80 -13.89
N LYS A 121 0.20 -28.19 -12.71
CA LYS A 121 0.17 -29.61 -12.30
C LYS A 121 -1.10 -30.32 -12.71
N LEU A 122 -2.10 -29.57 -13.12
CA LEU A 122 -3.36 -30.11 -13.59
C LEU A 122 -3.36 -30.28 -15.11
#